data_d4525595c8325f7206c857d7c2f673ac
#
_entry.id   d4525595c8325f7206c857d7c2f673ac
#
_cell.length_a   1.000
_cell.length_b   1.000
_cell.length_c   1.000
_cell.angle_alpha   90.00
_cell.angle_beta   90.00
_cell.angle_gamma   90.00
#
_symmetry.space_group_name_H-M   'P 1'
#
loop_
_entity.id
_entity.type
_entity.pdbx_description
1 polymer ?
#
loop_
_entity_poly.entity_id
_entity_poly.type
_entity_poly.pdbx_seq_one_letter_code
_entity_poly.pdbx_strand_id
1 'polypeptide(L)'
;MSTWSTLESVRELILTQKVSAVIDVAGIIACIAACAAVIKVVLHYIEGHNLNAWEIGKPLILMMMVCNFNTMVLRPVDAIVNIISRETIKIMNVDTGDYIVRWTDSMNKMTVLNIVNNEMNYQKELEAIAENDSVIGKFFAKLWYGIKKFILHFFSVRSMTLAGLIAAILFTLVKVLLFAQQILCCLYLTLNGIFGPFVMAISIIPGYEGGMKGWIARYLQVALWVPIGYIILGLSLMFVEGFCTLAMKGQMGLGVEWTMIVLQAVTLAAVASVPKIAGWWIESTGANDAHGSVTNPMRMMARRFIKS
;
A
#
# COMPACT_ATOMS: atom_id res chain seq x y z
N MET A 1 -9.35 11.65 -14.09
CA MET A 1 -9.57 10.22 -13.77
C MET A 1 -8.30 9.69 -13.11
N SER A 2 -8.40 9.03 -11.96
CA SER A 2 -7.22 8.44 -11.34
C SER A 2 -6.74 7.23 -12.16
N THR A 3 -5.44 6.96 -12.18
CA THR A 3 -4.86 5.78 -12.87
C THR A 3 -5.49 4.48 -12.40
N TRP A 4 -5.90 4.42 -11.13
CA TRP A 4 -6.59 3.29 -10.55
C TRP A 4 -7.96 3.04 -11.18
N SER A 5 -8.77 4.07 -11.41
CA SER A 5 -10.11 3.90 -12.03
C SER A 5 -10.04 3.34 -13.44
N THR A 6 -8.99 3.68 -14.19
CA THR A 6 -8.77 3.12 -15.53
C THR A 6 -8.38 1.64 -15.46
N LEU A 7 -7.49 1.28 -14.53
CA LEU A 7 -7.09 -0.13 -14.32
C LEU A 7 -8.27 -0.99 -13.87
N GLU A 8 -9.13 -0.44 -13.01
CA GLU A 8 -10.34 -1.10 -12.53
C GLU A 8 -11.32 -1.37 -13.67
N SER A 9 -11.53 -0.41 -14.58
CA SER A 9 -12.39 -0.60 -15.76
C SER A 9 -11.87 -1.70 -16.68
N VAL A 10 -10.55 -1.77 -16.89
CA VAL A 10 -9.93 -2.84 -17.68
C VAL A 10 -10.10 -4.20 -17.00
N ARG A 11 -9.90 -4.25 -15.68
CA ARG A 11 -10.11 -5.46 -14.87
C ARG A 11 -11.55 -5.96 -14.98
N GLU A 12 -12.53 -5.07 -14.84
CA GLU A 12 -13.95 -5.41 -14.93
C GLU A 12 -14.30 -6.00 -16.31
N LEU A 13 -13.76 -5.44 -17.38
CA LEU A 13 -13.92 -5.96 -18.74
C LEU A 13 -13.35 -7.38 -18.89
N ILE A 14 -12.16 -7.65 -18.36
CA ILE A 14 -11.53 -8.97 -18.38
C ILE A 14 -12.35 -9.98 -17.58
N LEU A 15 -12.79 -9.60 -16.39
CA LEU A 15 -13.59 -10.47 -15.52
C LEU A 15 -14.92 -10.81 -16.15
N THR A 16 -15.61 -9.85 -16.77
CA THR A 16 -16.89 -10.08 -17.44
C THR A 16 -16.76 -11.08 -18.59
N GLN A 17 -15.65 -11.05 -19.34
CA GLN A 17 -15.44 -11.95 -20.48
C GLN A 17 -14.95 -13.34 -20.08
N LYS A 18 -14.12 -13.46 -19.06
CA LYS A 18 -13.42 -14.73 -18.75
C LYS A 18 -14.03 -15.51 -17.58
N VAL A 19 -14.65 -14.82 -16.62
CA VAL A 19 -15.18 -15.48 -15.42
C VAL A 19 -16.40 -16.36 -15.73
N SER A 20 -17.22 -16.03 -16.74
CA SER A 20 -18.39 -16.83 -17.10
C SER A 20 -18.01 -18.28 -17.47
N ALA A 21 -17.01 -18.45 -18.34
CA ALA A 21 -16.54 -19.78 -18.73
C ALA A 21 -15.96 -20.59 -17.56
N VAL A 22 -15.31 -19.89 -16.61
CA VAL A 22 -14.76 -20.51 -15.39
C VAL A 22 -15.88 -20.91 -14.42
N ILE A 23 -16.92 -20.09 -14.30
CA ILE A 23 -18.10 -20.39 -13.46
C ILE A 23 -18.79 -21.67 -13.94
N ASP A 24 -18.93 -21.87 -15.24
CA ASP A 24 -19.57 -23.07 -15.78
C ASP A 24 -18.83 -24.33 -15.36
N VAL A 25 -17.50 -24.35 -15.50
CA VAL A 25 -16.68 -25.52 -15.08
C VAL A 25 -16.67 -25.68 -13.54
N ALA A 26 -16.51 -24.59 -12.81
CA ALA A 26 -16.55 -24.62 -11.34
C ALA A 26 -17.93 -25.03 -10.82
N GLY A 27 -19.01 -24.64 -11.51
CA GLY A 27 -20.38 -25.03 -11.21
C GLY A 27 -20.58 -26.55 -11.28
N ILE A 28 -20.02 -27.20 -12.32
CA ILE A 28 -20.07 -28.68 -12.43
C ILE A 28 -19.37 -29.32 -11.25
N ILE A 29 -18.17 -28.86 -10.89
CA ILE A 29 -17.41 -29.35 -9.74
C ILE A 29 -18.19 -29.13 -8.44
N ALA A 30 -18.80 -27.96 -8.28
CA ALA A 30 -19.61 -27.62 -7.13
C ALA A 30 -20.84 -28.51 -6.99
N CYS A 31 -21.53 -28.83 -8.11
CA CYS A 31 -22.65 -29.76 -8.11
C CYS A 31 -22.22 -31.16 -7.65
N ILE A 32 -21.13 -31.69 -8.20
CA ILE A 32 -20.60 -33.02 -7.81
C ILE A 32 -20.21 -33.03 -6.32
N ALA A 33 -19.52 -31.98 -5.87
CA ALA A 33 -19.10 -31.85 -4.48
C ALA A 33 -20.30 -31.73 -3.52
N ALA A 34 -21.33 -30.96 -3.90
CA ALA A 34 -22.55 -30.82 -3.11
C ALA A 34 -23.32 -32.16 -3.02
N CYS A 35 -23.47 -32.88 -4.14
CA CYS A 35 -24.08 -34.20 -4.12
C CYS A 35 -23.30 -35.16 -3.19
N ALA A 36 -21.97 -35.21 -3.27
CA ALA A 36 -21.14 -36.03 -2.41
C ALA A 36 -21.28 -35.64 -0.93
N ALA A 37 -21.34 -34.35 -0.62
CA ALA A 37 -21.54 -33.87 0.75
C ALA A 37 -22.92 -34.27 1.30
N VAL A 38 -23.98 -34.11 0.51
CA VAL A 38 -25.35 -34.54 0.90
C VAL A 38 -25.43 -36.03 1.12
N ILE A 39 -24.85 -36.83 0.21
CA ILE A 39 -24.79 -38.31 0.38
C ILE A 39 -24.10 -38.67 1.68
N LYS A 40 -22.99 -38.02 2.02
CA LYS A 40 -22.27 -38.25 3.27
C LYS A 40 -23.16 -37.97 4.49
N VAL A 41 -23.93 -36.85 4.47
CA VAL A 41 -24.84 -36.51 5.57
C VAL A 41 -25.98 -37.53 5.69
N VAL A 42 -26.54 -37.97 4.57
CA VAL A 42 -27.58 -39.03 4.56
C VAL A 42 -27.05 -40.36 5.11
N LEU A 43 -25.85 -40.78 4.74
CA LEU A 43 -25.21 -41.97 5.28
C LEU A 43 -25.01 -41.86 6.79
N HIS A 44 -24.57 -40.71 7.27
CA HIS A 44 -24.38 -40.45 8.70
C HIS A 44 -25.69 -40.49 9.50
N TYR A 45 -26.80 -40.04 8.86
CA TYR A 45 -28.14 -40.17 9.41
C TYR A 45 -28.60 -41.66 9.50
N ILE A 46 -28.33 -42.46 8.45
CA ILE A 46 -28.64 -43.89 8.45
C ILE A 46 -27.89 -44.63 9.55
N GLU A 47 -26.68 -44.18 9.89
CA GLU A 47 -25.87 -44.69 11.01
C GLU A 47 -26.41 -44.31 12.41
N GLY A 48 -27.54 -43.60 12.47
CA GLY A 48 -28.24 -43.25 13.72
C GLY A 48 -27.84 -41.93 14.36
N HIS A 49 -27.12 -41.07 13.65
CA HIS A 49 -26.78 -39.74 14.10
C HIS A 49 -27.92 -38.71 13.83
N ASN A 50 -28.05 -37.72 14.67
CA ASN A 50 -29.08 -36.68 14.48
C ASN A 50 -28.81 -35.87 13.23
N LEU A 51 -29.84 -35.68 12.41
CA LEU A 51 -29.78 -34.89 11.17
C LEU A 51 -29.74 -33.39 11.51
N ASN A 52 -28.65 -32.75 11.15
CA ASN A 52 -28.53 -31.29 11.26
C ASN A 52 -28.85 -30.66 9.91
N ALA A 53 -29.98 -29.95 9.81
CA ALA A 53 -30.41 -29.28 8.58
C ALA A 53 -29.35 -28.32 8.01
N TRP A 54 -28.47 -27.76 8.84
CA TRP A 54 -27.37 -26.90 8.42
C TRP A 54 -26.29 -27.67 7.64
N GLU A 55 -26.04 -28.93 7.95
CA GLU A 55 -25.07 -29.77 7.25
C GLU A 55 -25.49 -30.05 5.80
N ILE A 56 -26.80 -30.09 5.54
CA ILE A 56 -27.35 -30.18 4.17
C ILE A 56 -27.40 -28.80 3.51
N GLY A 57 -27.83 -27.79 4.26
CA GLY A 57 -27.99 -26.42 3.73
C GLY A 57 -26.70 -25.75 3.29
N LYS A 58 -25.61 -25.94 4.04
CA LYS A 58 -24.30 -25.34 3.77
C LYS A 58 -23.74 -25.68 2.39
N PRO A 59 -23.64 -26.96 1.95
CA PRO A 59 -23.17 -27.32 0.62
C PRO A 59 -24.04 -26.72 -0.49
N LEU A 60 -25.36 -26.68 -0.32
CA LEU A 60 -26.29 -26.11 -1.32
C LEU A 60 -26.14 -24.59 -1.45
N ILE A 61 -25.99 -23.88 -0.32
CA ILE A 61 -25.73 -22.44 -0.35
C ILE A 61 -24.40 -22.14 -1.04
N LEU A 62 -23.33 -22.88 -0.72
CA LEU A 62 -22.03 -22.72 -1.36
C LEU A 62 -22.10 -23.00 -2.87
N MET A 63 -22.82 -24.05 -3.31
CA MET A 63 -23.07 -24.35 -4.71
C MET A 63 -23.78 -23.18 -5.40
N MET A 64 -24.84 -22.62 -4.80
CA MET A 64 -25.55 -21.45 -5.32
C MET A 64 -24.62 -20.23 -5.43
N MET A 65 -23.73 -20.02 -4.46
CA MET A 65 -22.72 -18.94 -4.49
C MET A 65 -21.69 -19.16 -5.61
N VAL A 66 -21.29 -20.39 -5.91
CA VAL A 66 -20.39 -20.72 -7.03
C VAL A 66 -21.06 -20.41 -8.36
N CYS A 67 -22.30 -20.88 -8.57
CA CYS A 67 -23.06 -20.64 -9.81
C CYS A 67 -23.32 -19.13 -10.05
N ASN A 68 -23.45 -18.35 -8.99
CA ASN A 68 -23.67 -16.90 -9.04
C ASN A 68 -22.48 -16.11 -8.51
N PHE A 69 -21.25 -16.61 -8.66
CA PHE A 69 -20.04 -16.09 -8.04
C PHE A 69 -19.86 -14.59 -8.28
N ASN A 70 -20.03 -14.15 -9.51
CA ASN A 70 -19.82 -12.75 -9.87
C ASN A 70 -20.77 -11.81 -9.11
N THR A 71 -22.06 -12.18 -9.01
CA THR A 71 -23.09 -11.33 -8.39
C THR A 71 -23.13 -11.44 -6.88
N MET A 72 -22.94 -12.64 -6.33
CA MET A 72 -23.11 -12.89 -4.90
C MET A 72 -21.83 -12.73 -4.10
N VAL A 73 -20.66 -12.88 -4.73
CA VAL A 73 -19.39 -12.87 -4.02
C VAL A 73 -18.48 -11.75 -4.51
N LEU A 74 -18.17 -11.71 -5.81
CA LEU A 74 -17.15 -10.81 -6.33
C LEU A 74 -17.60 -9.34 -6.25
N ARG A 75 -18.79 -9.03 -6.76
CA ARG A 75 -19.31 -7.65 -6.75
C ARG A 75 -19.47 -7.05 -5.34
N PRO A 76 -20.02 -7.73 -4.33
CA PRO A 76 -20.08 -7.20 -2.97
C PRO A 76 -18.70 -6.93 -2.37
N VAL A 77 -17.74 -7.84 -2.58
CA VAL A 77 -16.37 -7.67 -2.08
C VAL A 77 -15.69 -6.50 -2.78
N ASP A 78 -15.81 -6.39 -4.10
CA ASP A 78 -15.28 -5.27 -4.88
C ASP A 78 -15.93 -3.94 -4.48
N ALA A 79 -17.23 -3.91 -4.21
CA ALA A 79 -17.91 -2.71 -3.75
C ALA A 79 -17.34 -2.20 -2.43
N ILE A 80 -17.07 -3.10 -1.46
CA ILE A 80 -16.44 -2.75 -0.19
C ILE A 80 -15.03 -2.18 -0.42
N VAL A 81 -14.22 -2.86 -1.22
CA VAL A 81 -12.85 -2.43 -1.55
C VAL A 81 -12.85 -1.05 -2.21
N ASN A 82 -13.77 -0.82 -3.14
CA ASN A 82 -13.88 0.44 -3.87
C ASN A 82 -14.31 1.59 -2.96
N ILE A 83 -15.22 1.34 -2.01
CA ILE A 83 -15.59 2.31 -1.00
C ILE A 83 -14.38 2.68 -0.15
N ILE A 84 -13.64 1.68 0.37
CA ILE A 84 -12.44 1.91 1.18
C ILE A 84 -11.39 2.70 0.38
N SER A 85 -11.10 2.30 -0.85
CA SER A 85 -10.10 2.96 -1.70
C SER A 85 -10.50 4.40 -2.02
N ARG A 86 -11.76 4.64 -2.40
CA ARG A 86 -12.29 5.96 -2.73
C ARG A 86 -12.26 6.91 -1.52
N GLU A 87 -12.74 6.45 -0.37
CA GLU A 87 -12.74 7.27 0.84
C GLU A 87 -11.31 7.53 1.34
N THR A 88 -10.41 6.58 1.23
CA THR A 88 -9.00 6.77 1.56
C THR A 88 -8.34 7.85 0.68
N ILE A 89 -8.54 7.78 -0.64
CA ILE A 89 -8.02 8.80 -1.58
C ILE A 89 -8.58 10.18 -1.23
N LYS A 90 -9.88 10.24 -0.91
CA LYS A 90 -10.56 11.49 -0.56
C LYS A 90 -10.07 12.08 0.77
N ILE A 91 -9.92 11.23 1.81
CA ILE A 91 -9.43 11.65 3.13
C ILE A 91 -7.99 12.15 3.06
N MET A 92 -7.13 11.44 2.33
CA MET A 92 -5.73 11.84 2.16
C MET A 92 -5.57 13.03 1.22
N ASN A 93 -6.62 13.39 0.46
CA ASN A 93 -6.63 14.49 -0.51
C ASN A 93 -5.38 14.48 -1.43
N VAL A 94 -4.95 13.28 -1.81
CA VAL A 94 -3.74 13.06 -2.59
C VAL A 94 -4.10 12.29 -3.85
N ASP A 95 -4.33 13.00 -4.93
CA ASP A 95 -4.16 12.41 -6.27
C ASP A 95 -2.67 12.43 -6.62
N THR A 96 -2.21 11.47 -7.42
CA THR A 96 -0.79 11.36 -7.80
C THR A 96 -0.27 12.62 -8.50
N GLY A 97 -1.18 13.37 -9.16
CA GLY A 97 -0.88 14.68 -9.76
C GLY A 97 -0.66 15.78 -8.73
N ASP A 98 -1.58 15.90 -7.77
CA ASP A 98 -1.54 16.91 -6.72
C ASP A 98 -0.34 16.73 -5.78
N TYR A 99 0.03 15.49 -5.48
CA TYR A 99 1.22 15.18 -4.69
C TYR A 99 2.49 15.81 -5.29
N ILE A 100 2.64 15.75 -6.63
CA ILE A 100 3.81 16.35 -7.30
C ILE A 100 3.84 17.85 -7.11
N VAL A 101 2.72 18.50 -7.41
CA VAL A 101 2.60 19.96 -7.35
C VAL A 101 2.88 20.44 -5.94
N ARG A 102 2.23 19.86 -4.94
CA ARG A 102 2.39 20.23 -3.53
C ARG A 102 3.80 19.95 -3.01
N TRP A 103 4.41 18.83 -3.39
CA TRP A 103 5.79 18.51 -3.03
C TRP A 103 6.78 19.50 -3.68
N THR A 104 6.63 19.78 -4.98
CA THR A 104 7.50 20.73 -5.70
C THR A 104 7.34 22.16 -5.15
N ASP A 105 6.12 22.59 -4.83
CA ASP A 105 5.86 23.88 -4.22
C ASP A 105 6.50 24.00 -2.83
N SER A 106 6.41 22.95 -2.04
CA SER A 106 7.05 22.90 -0.73
C SER A 106 8.59 22.96 -0.82
N MET A 107 9.18 22.25 -1.78
CA MET A 107 10.64 22.31 -2.03
C MET A 107 11.08 23.69 -2.53
N ASN A 108 10.32 24.31 -3.42
CA ASN A 108 10.61 25.66 -3.90
C ASN A 108 10.56 26.69 -2.77
N LYS A 109 9.54 26.63 -1.91
CA LYS A 109 9.44 27.49 -0.71
C LYS A 109 10.64 27.34 0.21
N MET A 110 11.11 26.12 0.45
CA MET A 110 12.30 25.87 1.25
C MET A 110 13.57 26.46 0.63
N THR A 111 13.74 26.30 -0.68
CA THR A 111 14.91 26.82 -1.41
C THR A 111 14.98 28.33 -1.28
N VAL A 112 13.85 29.01 -1.50
CA VAL A 112 13.75 30.49 -1.37
C VAL A 112 14.08 30.91 0.08
N LEU A 113 13.56 30.21 1.07
CA LEU A 113 13.81 30.50 2.50
C LEU A 113 15.27 30.37 2.88
N ASN A 114 15.94 29.33 2.42
CA ASN A 114 17.37 29.13 2.69
C ASN A 114 18.23 30.24 2.07
N ILE A 115 17.88 30.72 0.88
CA ILE A 115 18.55 31.85 0.25
C ILE A 115 18.35 33.12 1.09
N VAL A 116 17.11 33.43 1.47
CA VAL A 116 16.78 34.63 2.27
C VAL A 116 17.44 34.59 3.65
N ASN A 117 17.41 33.44 4.35
CA ASN A 117 18.05 33.31 5.67
C ASN A 117 19.58 33.46 5.58
N ASN A 118 20.21 32.94 4.55
CA ASN A 118 21.63 33.13 4.31
C ASN A 118 21.97 34.60 4.07
N GLU A 119 21.19 35.30 3.25
CA GLU A 119 21.36 36.73 3.01
C GLU A 119 21.21 37.58 4.31
N MET A 120 20.20 37.30 5.14
CA MET A 120 20.01 37.99 6.42
C MET A 120 21.15 37.75 7.40
N ASN A 121 21.66 36.54 7.49
CA ASN A 121 22.81 36.23 8.34
C ASN A 121 24.09 36.94 7.86
N TYR A 122 24.27 37.08 6.56
CA TYR A 122 25.37 37.83 5.96
C TYR A 122 25.30 39.31 6.28
N GLN A 123 24.11 39.92 6.26
CA GLN A 123 23.95 41.32 6.62
C GLN A 123 24.31 41.60 8.09
N LYS A 124 23.87 40.74 9.02
CA LYS A 124 24.24 40.83 10.45
C LYS A 124 25.76 40.71 10.68
N GLU A 125 26.43 39.75 9.98
CA GLU A 125 27.90 39.64 10.09
C GLU A 125 28.60 40.91 9.50
N LEU A 126 28.07 41.52 8.44
CA LEU A 126 28.61 42.78 7.88
C LEU A 126 28.47 43.95 8.83
N GLU A 127 27.33 44.06 9.48
CA GLU A 127 27.09 45.12 10.50
C GLU A 127 28.07 44.98 11.69
N ALA A 128 28.28 43.75 12.21
CA ALA A 128 29.22 43.50 13.25
C ALA A 128 30.69 43.78 12.87
N ILE A 129 31.06 43.64 11.59
CA ILE A 129 32.38 44.01 11.07
C ILE A 129 32.52 45.55 10.92
N ALA A 130 31.43 46.26 10.67
CA ALA A 130 31.41 47.69 10.49
C ALA A 130 31.66 48.45 11.83
N GLU A 131 31.33 47.82 12.98
CA GLU A 131 31.56 48.38 14.32
C GLU A 131 33.03 48.30 14.81
N ASN A 132 33.92 47.65 14.09
CA ASN A 132 35.32 47.46 14.45
C ASN A 132 36.14 48.75 14.12
N ASP A 133 36.89 49.35 15.07
CA ASP A 133 37.52 50.67 14.96
C ASP A 133 38.78 50.75 14.09
N SER A 134 39.43 49.64 13.72
CA SER A 134 40.69 49.63 12.96
C SER A 134 40.48 49.54 11.47
N VAL A 135 41.02 50.51 10.70
CA VAL A 135 40.89 50.59 9.22
C VAL A 135 41.47 49.37 8.51
N ILE A 136 42.60 48.83 9.00
CA ILE A 136 43.27 47.67 8.44
C ILE A 136 42.47 46.41 8.78
N GLY A 137 41.93 46.30 9.99
CA GLY A 137 41.05 45.23 10.42
C GLY A 137 39.77 45.13 9.58
N LYS A 138 39.15 46.28 9.26
CA LYS A 138 37.97 46.38 8.37
C LYS A 138 38.27 45.86 6.97
N PHE A 139 39.44 46.17 6.42
CA PHE A 139 39.82 45.71 5.09
C PHE A 139 39.98 44.18 5.03
N PHE A 140 40.76 43.61 5.95
CA PHE A 140 40.95 42.16 6.02
C PHE A 140 39.66 41.40 6.36
N ALA A 141 38.84 41.95 7.23
CA ALA A 141 37.55 41.33 7.59
C ALA A 141 36.58 41.34 6.41
N LYS A 142 36.50 42.46 5.62
CA LYS A 142 35.70 42.53 4.39
C LYS A 142 36.21 41.57 3.34
N LEU A 143 37.53 41.43 3.16
CA LEU A 143 38.09 40.50 2.16
C LEU A 143 37.83 39.07 2.54
N TRP A 144 38.09 38.72 3.83
CA TRP A 144 37.79 37.37 4.35
C TRP A 144 36.29 37.04 4.27
N TYR A 145 35.47 38.01 4.60
CA TYR A 145 34.04 37.89 4.49
C TYR A 145 33.57 37.65 3.02
N GLY A 146 34.11 38.37 2.05
CA GLY A 146 33.84 38.18 0.62
C GLY A 146 34.22 36.79 0.14
N ILE A 147 35.39 36.27 0.58
CA ILE A 147 35.85 34.91 0.29
C ILE A 147 34.92 33.88 0.95
N LYS A 148 34.59 34.06 2.23
CA LYS A 148 33.68 33.19 2.98
C LYS A 148 32.27 33.18 2.31
N LYS A 149 31.75 34.33 1.92
CA LYS A 149 30.46 34.45 1.22
C LYS A 149 30.49 33.72 -0.13
N PHE A 150 31.53 33.87 -0.91
CA PHE A 150 31.70 33.19 -2.20
C PHE A 150 31.76 31.67 -2.03
N ILE A 151 32.56 31.20 -1.09
CA ILE A 151 32.72 29.76 -0.81
C ILE A 151 31.38 29.18 -0.34
N LEU A 152 30.73 29.78 0.66
CA LEU A 152 29.47 29.31 1.18
C LEU A 152 28.34 29.37 0.15
N HIS A 153 28.27 30.44 -0.66
CA HIS A 153 27.27 30.55 -1.73
C HIS A 153 27.50 29.48 -2.80
N PHE A 154 28.76 29.27 -3.21
CA PHE A 154 29.11 28.23 -4.17
C PHE A 154 28.79 26.82 -3.66
N PHE A 155 29.09 26.51 -2.40
CA PHE A 155 28.77 25.21 -1.81
C PHE A 155 27.28 25.06 -1.51
N SER A 156 26.57 26.08 -1.04
CA SER A 156 25.14 25.98 -0.73
C SER A 156 24.29 25.83 -1.99
N VAL A 157 24.58 26.57 -3.06
CA VAL A 157 23.88 26.45 -4.36
C VAL A 157 24.17 25.08 -4.98
N ARG A 158 25.41 24.59 -4.89
CA ARG A 158 25.78 23.30 -5.45
C ARG A 158 25.24 22.12 -4.63
N SER A 159 25.22 22.21 -3.32
CA SER A 159 24.63 21.18 -2.47
C SER A 159 23.10 21.15 -2.62
N MET A 160 22.44 22.30 -2.76
CA MET A 160 21.01 22.40 -3.06
C MET A 160 20.65 21.76 -4.40
N THR A 161 21.40 22.01 -5.45
CA THR A 161 21.15 21.40 -6.76
C THR A 161 21.35 19.88 -6.73
N LEU A 162 22.34 19.40 -6.01
CA LEU A 162 22.63 17.97 -5.88
C LEU A 162 21.61 17.27 -4.97
N ALA A 163 21.24 17.89 -3.86
CA ALA A 163 20.20 17.39 -2.97
C ALA A 163 18.83 17.39 -3.67
N GLY A 164 18.50 18.45 -4.41
CA GLY A 164 17.29 18.54 -5.20
C GLY A 164 17.22 17.48 -6.30
N LEU A 165 18.34 17.18 -6.96
CA LEU A 165 18.41 16.14 -7.98
C LEU A 165 18.21 14.74 -7.37
N ILE A 166 18.86 14.45 -6.24
CA ILE A 166 18.65 13.19 -5.51
C ILE A 166 17.20 13.05 -5.07
N ALA A 167 16.62 14.10 -4.49
CA ALA A 167 15.23 14.10 -4.06
C ALA A 167 14.28 13.88 -5.25
N ALA A 168 14.52 14.49 -6.41
CA ALA A 168 13.73 14.30 -7.62
C ALA A 168 13.81 12.85 -8.17
N ILE A 169 14.99 12.23 -8.13
CA ILE A 169 15.18 10.83 -8.51
C ILE A 169 14.40 9.91 -7.57
N LEU A 170 14.58 10.08 -6.25
CA LEU A 170 13.85 9.28 -5.25
C LEU A 170 12.34 9.45 -5.40
N PHE A 171 11.88 10.67 -5.62
CA PHE A 171 10.49 10.97 -5.87
C PHE A 171 9.95 10.25 -7.12
N THR A 172 10.70 10.26 -8.22
CA THR A 172 10.33 9.55 -9.44
C THR A 172 10.25 8.04 -9.19
N LEU A 173 11.19 7.48 -8.42
CA LEU A 173 11.18 6.07 -8.03
C LEU A 173 9.95 5.71 -7.19
N VAL A 174 9.55 6.54 -6.24
CA VAL A 174 8.33 6.34 -5.44
C VAL A 174 7.11 6.24 -6.36
N LYS A 175 6.99 7.13 -7.35
CA LYS A 175 5.86 7.12 -8.31
C LYS A 175 5.85 5.87 -9.18
N VAL A 176 6.99 5.51 -9.74
CA VAL A 176 7.12 4.31 -10.59
C VAL A 176 6.78 3.07 -9.79
N LEU A 177 7.28 2.96 -8.56
CA LEU A 177 7.00 1.84 -7.67
C LEU A 177 5.50 1.76 -7.32
N LEU A 178 4.88 2.89 -7.00
CA LEU A 178 3.45 2.95 -6.67
C LEU A 178 2.58 2.56 -7.88
N PHE A 179 2.92 3.04 -9.07
CA PHE A 179 2.23 2.67 -10.30
C PHE A 179 2.39 1.17 -10.61
N ALA A 180 3.61 0.65 -10.50
CA ALA A 180 3.87 -0.79 -10.66
C ALA A 180 3.06 -1.63 -9.67
N GLN A 181 2.95 -1.18 -8.42
CA GLN A 181 2.16 -1.83 -7.38
C GLN A 181 0.65 -1.82 -7.68
N GLN A 182 0.12 -0.73 -8.25
CA GLN A 182 -1.28 -0.67 -8.69
C GLN A 182 -1.56 -1.68 -9.81
N ILE A 183 -0.64 -1.81 -10.79
CA ILE A 183 -0.75 -2.80 -11.85
C ILE A 183 -0.71 -4.22 -11.28
N LEU A 184 0.24 -4.52 -10.39
CA LEU A 184 0.35 -5.82 -9.74
C LEU A 184 -0.90 -6.14 -8.91
N CYS A 185 -1.43 -5.17 -8.18
CA CYS A 185 -2.69 -5.31 -7.45
C CYS A 185 -3.83 -5.70 -8.40
N CYS A 186 -3.98 -4.98 -9.51
CA CYS A 186 -5.00 -5.25 -10.51
C CYS A 186 -4.86 -6.67 -11.11
N LEU A 187 -3.64 -7.10 -11.45
CA LEU A 187 -3.37 -8.44 -11.96
C LEU A 187 -3.72 -9.52 -10.92
N TYR A 188 -3.27 -9.37 -9.67
CA TYR A 188 -3.57 -10.34 -8.63
C TYR A 188 -5.06 -10.41 -8.29
N LEU A 189 -5.77 -9.28 -8.25
CA LEU A 189 -7.22 -9.28 -8.05
C LEU A 189 -7.95 -9.94 -9.21
N THR A 190 -7.49 -9.74 -10.45
CA THR A 190 -8.06 -10.41 -11.64
C THR A 190 -7.86 -11.92 -11.55
N LEU A 191 -6.63 -12.38 -11.24
CA LEU A 191 -6.33 -13.80 -11.07
C LEU A 191 -7.17 -14.43 -9.96
N ASN A 192 -7.22 -13.78 -8.80
CA ASN A 192 -8.04 -14.25 -7.68
C ASN A 192 -9.54 -14.27 -8.04
N GLY A 193 -10.02 -13.30 -8.83
CA GLY A 193 -11.40 -13.28 -9.33
C GLY A 193 -11.70 -14.46 -10.25
N ILE A 194 -10.78 -14.80 -11.17
CA ILE A 194 -10.91 -15.94 -12.09
C ILE A 194 -10.88 -17.27 -11.34
N PHE A 195 -9.97 -17.46 -10.39
CA PHE A 195 -9.82 -18.71 -9.64
C PHE A 195 -10.77 -18.84 -8.44
N GLY A 196 -11.45 -17.78 -8.04
CA GLY A 196 -12.39 -17.77 -6.91
C GLY A 196 -13.46 -18.87 -6.97
N PRO A 197 -14.17 -19.05 -8.10
CA PRO A 197 -15.18 -20.08 -8.23
C PRO A 197 -14.64 -21.50 -7.99
N PHE A 198 -13.43 -21.81 -8.45
CA PHE A 198 -12.79 -23.12 -8.21
C PHE A 198 -12.49 -23.34 -6.73
N VAL A 199 -11.93 -22.35 -6.06
CA VAL A 199 -11.61 -22.44 -4.62
C VAL A 199 -12.88 -22.62 -3.80
N MET A 200 -13.96 -21.93 -4.17
CA MET A 200 -15.26 -22.10 -3.51
C MET A 200 -15.86 -23.48 -3.76
N ALA A 201 -15.80 -23.99 -5.00
CA ALA A 201 -16.29 -25.31 -5.34
C ALA A 201 -15.56 -26.40 -4.53
N ILE A 202 -14.23 -26.30 -4.40
CA ILE A 202 -13.42 -27.22 -3.59
C ILE A 202 -13.77 -27.09 -2.10
N SER A 203 -14.15 -25.89 -1.62
CA SER A 203 -14.54 -25.66 -0.22
C SER A 203 -15.83 -26.39 0.20
N ILE A 204 -16.61 -26.89 -0.77
CA ILE A 204 -17.81 -27.72 -0.52
C ILE A 204 -17.39 -29.11 -0.02
N ILE A 205 -16.21 -29.60 -0.45
CA ILE A 205 -15.71 -30.91 -0.10
C ILE A 205 -15.35 -30.94 1.39
N PRO A 206 -15.87 -31.90 2.17
CA PRO A 206 -15.54 -32.05 3.57
C PRO A 206 -14.01 -32.15 3.80
N GLY A 207 -13.47 -31.34 4.69
CA GLY A 207 -12.04 -31.22 4.95
C GLY A 207 -11.35 -30.04 4.27
N TYR A 208 -11.97 -29.41 3.27
CA TYR A 208 -11.46 -28.22 2.57
C TYR A 208 -12.26 -26.94 2.89
N GLU A 209 -13.06 -26.96 3.93
CA GLU A 209 -14.01 -25.89 4.31
C GLU A 209 -13.36 -24.53 4.57
N GLY A 210 -12.06 -24.50 4.86
CA GLY A 210 -11.28 -23.28 5.07
C GLY A 210 -10.94 -22.50 3.80
N GLY A 211 -11.10 -23.10 2.61
CA GLY A 211 -10.66 -22.53 1.33
C GLY A 211 -11.32 -21.20 1.01
N MET A 212 -12.64 -21.09 1.20
CA MET A 212 -13.39 -19.84 0.98
C MET A 212 -12.89 -18.69 1.88
N LYS A 213 -12.69 -18.97 3.18
CA LYS A 213 -12.19 -17.95 4.13
C LYS A 213 -10.79 -17.49 3.75
N GLY A 214 -9.91 -18.42 3.41
CA GLY A 214 -8.55 -18.11 2.94
C GLY A 214 -8.53 -17.33 1.64
N TRP A 215 -9.45 -17.64 0.70
CA TRP A 215 -9.57 -16.89 -0.54
C TRP A 215 -10.02 -15.44 -0.29
N ILE A 216 -11.07 -15.22 0.50
CA ILE A 216 -11.55 -13.87 0.85
C ILE A 216 -10.43 -13.07 1.53
N ALA A 217 -9.72 -13.66 2.49
CA ALA A 217 -8.63 -13.02 3.19
C ALA A 217 -7.52 -12.56 2.24
N ARG A 218 -7.09 -13.42 1.31
CA ARG A 218 -6.09 -13.07 0.30
C ARG A 218 -6.57 -12.02 -0.68
N TYR A 219 -7.84 -12.10 -1.09
CA TYR A 219 -8.44 -11.11 -1.96
C TYR A 219 -8.42 -9.73 -1.31
N LEU A 220 -8.87 -9.62 -0.06
CA LEU A 220 -8.85 -8.39 0.71
C LEU A 220 -7.42 -7.90 0.98
N GLN A 221 -6.48 -8.79 1.25
CA GLN A 221 -5.07 -8.45 1.43
C GLN A 221 -4.50 -7.71 0.22
N VAL A 222 -4.73 -8.25 -0.98
CA VAL A 222 -4.26 -7.62 -2.22
C VAL A 222 -5.02 -6.32 -2.48
N ALA A 223 -6.32 -6.29 -2.26
CA ALA A 223 -7.16 -5.12 -2.46
C ALA A 223 -6.74 -3.92 -1.59
N LEU A 224 -6.23 -4.17 -0.38
CA LEU A 224 -5.73 -3.15 0.54
C LEU A 224 -4.41 -2.50 0.10
N TRP A 225 -3.71 -3.03 -0.92
CA TRP A 225 -2.45 -2.42 -1.36
C TRP A 225 -2.65 -0.99 -1.86
N VAL A 226 -3.71 -0.74 -2.60
CA VAL A 226 -4.01 0.59 -3.15
C VAL A 226 -4.28 1.61 -2.04
N PRO A 227 -5.25 1.40 -1.13
CA PRO A 227 -5.52 2.38 -0.07
C PRO A 227 -4.31 2.58 0.86
N ILE A 228 -3.56 1.52 1.22
CA ILE A 228 -2.35 1.66 2.04
C ILE A 228 -1.29 2.51 1.33
N GLY A 229 -1.09 2.30 0.03
CA GLY A 229 -0.17 3.12 -0.77
C GLY A 229 -0.53 4.60 -0.74
N TYR A 230 -1.81 4.94 -0.89
CA TYR A 230 -2.28 6.33 -0.79
C TYR A 230 -2.14 6.92 0.61
N ILE A 231 -2.37 6.13 1.67
CA ILE A 231 -2.13 6.56 3.06
C ILE A 231 -0.66 6.93 3.26
N ILE A 232 0.27 6.08 2.81
CA ILE A 232 1.71 6.34 2.93
C ILE A 232 2.09 7.62 2.19
N LEU A 233 1.57 7.84 0.98
CA LEU A 233 1.81 9.09 0.24
C LEU A 233 1.25 10.30 0.97
N GLY A 234 0.02 10.23 1.46
CA GLY A 234 -0.62 11.33 2.19
C GLY A 234 0.17 11.70 3.44
N LEU A 235 0.57 10.70 4.23
CA LEU A 235 1.40 10.92 5.41
C LEU A 235 2.76 11.52 5.05
N SER A 236 3.42 11.02 4.00
CA SER A 236 4.68 11.59 3.52
C SER A 236 4.54 13.07 3.16
N LEU A 237 3.46 13.45 2.48
CA LEU A 237 3.20 14.84 2.13
C LEU A 237 2.95 15.71 3.36
N MET A 238 2.16 15.22 4.33
CA MET A 238 1.94 15.94 5.60
C MET A 238 3.25 16.16 6.37
N PHE A 239 4.17 15.18 6.37
CA PHE A 239 5.50 15.36 6.94
C PHE A 239 6.31 16.42 6.19
N VAL A 240 6.32 16.42 4.86
CA VAL A 240 6.99 17.44 4.05
C VAL A 240 6.47 18.84 4.39
N GLU A 241 5.15 19.02 4.39
CA GLU A 241 4.52 20.30 4.72
C GLU A 241 4.79 20.74 6.17
N GLY A 242 4.79 19.78 7.11
CA GLY A 242 5.13 20.03 8.50
C GLY A 242 6.59 20.50 8.66
N PHE A 243 7.54 19.83 8.04
CA PHE A 243 8.95 20.22 8.05
C PHE A 243 9.17 21.58 7.38
N CYS A 244 8.50 21.85 6.26
CA CYS A 244 8.51 23.19 5.64
C CYS A 244 8.05 24.27 6.64
N THR A 245 6.95 24.02 7.33
CA THR A 245 6.40 24.98 8.31
C THR A 245 7.35 25.23 9.48
N LEU A 246 8.02 24.19 10.00
CA LEU A 246 9.01 24.31 11.06
C LEU A 246 10.26 25.05 10.60
N ALA A 247 10.72 24.80 9.36
CA ALA A 247 11.83 25.52 8.76
C ALA A 247 11.51 27.01 8.60
N MET A 248 10.28 27.36 8.18
CA MET A 248 9.82 28.76 8.07
C MET A 248 9.82 29.48 9.43
N LYS A 249 9.59 28.80 10.51
CA LYS A 249 9.64 29.35 11.88
C LYS A 249 11.05 29.45 12.45
N GLY A 250 12.09 29.13 11.68
CA GLY A 250 13.49 29.13 12.14
C GLY A 250 13.82 28.06 13.18
N GLN A 251 12.95 27.07 13.36
CA GLN A 251 13.12 25.98 14.35
C GLN A 251 13.96 24.82 13.83
N MET A 252 14.35 24.83 12.56
CA MET A 252 15.21 23.83 11.94
C MET A 252 16.50 24.47 11.44
N GLY A 253 17.65 23.90 11.80
CA GLY A 253 18.97 24.31 11.32
C GLY A 253 19.29 23.80 9.92
N LEU A 254 20.56 23.90 9.51
CA LEU A 254 21.14 23.56 8.19
C LEU A 254 20.92 22.13 7.67
N GLY A 255 20.08 21.31 8.29
CA GLY A 255 19.84 19.92 7.95
C GLY A 255 18.54 19.62 7.18
N VAL A 256 17.74 20.65 6.84
CA VAL A 256 16.38 20.47 6.27
C VAL A 256 16.41 19.71 4.92
N GLU A 257 17.39 19.97 4.08
CA GLU A 257 17.55 19.33 2.76
C GLU A 257 17.82 17.83 2.89
N TRP A 258 18.72 17.45 3.80
CA TRP A 258 19.01 16.06 4.09
C TRP A 258 17.80 15.34 4.70
N THR A 259 17.04 16.03 5.55
CA THR A 259 15.79 15.49 6.12
C THR A 259 14.79 15.15 5.01
N MET A 260 14.70 15.97 3.96
CA MET A 260 13.83 15.68 2.81
C MET A 260 14.26 14.46 2.01
N ILE A 261 15.58 14.31 1.78
CA ILE A 261 16.11 13.12 1.10
C ILE A 261 15.79 11.86 1.91
N VAL A 262 16.06 11.91 3.22
CA VAL A 262 15.77 10.79 4.13
C VAL A 262 14.27 10.47 4.14
N LEU A 263 13.40 11.48 4.18
CA LEU A 263 11.96 11.28 4.14
C LEU A 263 11.50 10.60 2.85
N GLN A 264 12.05 11.00 1.70
CA GLN A 264 11.74 10.35 0.41
C GLN A 264 12.27 8.91 0.37
N ALA A 265 13.46 8.64 0.90
CA ALA A 265 13.99 7.29 1.01
C ALA A 265 13.12 6.39 1.92
N VAL A 266 12.67 6.91 3.05
CA VAL A 266 11.74 6.23 3.96
C VAL A 266 10.39 5.99 3.28
N THR A 267 9.86 6.98 2.55
CA THR A 267 8.61 6.83 1.78
C THR A 267 8.74 5.73 0.71
N LEU A 268 9.86 5.68 0.00
CA LEU A 268 10.15 4.63 -0.98
C LEU A 268 10.15 3.23 -0.32
N ALA A 269 10.83 3.10 0.81
CA ALA A 269 10.87 1.84 1.57
C ALA A 269 9.48 1.46 2.12
N ALA A 270 8.70 2.43 2.60
CA ALA A 270 7.34 2.21 3.09
C ALA A 270 6.41 1.75 1.96
N VAL A 271 6.46 2.37 0.78
CA VAL A 271 5.68 1.94 -0.40
C VAL A 271 6.09 0.53 -0.82
N ALA A 272 7.39 0.20 -0.85
CA ALA A 272 7.86 -1.15 -1.16
C ALA A 272 7.35 -2.21 -0.16
N SER A 273 7.09 -1.83 1.08
CA SER A 273 6.61 -2.73 2.14
C SER A 273 5.08 -2.87 2.22
N VAL A 274 4.30 -2.18 1.38
CA VAL A 274 2.82 -2.23 1.38
C VAL A 274 2.25 -3.64 1.33
N PRO A 275 2.73 -4.58 0.49
CA PRO A 275 2.19 -5.95 0.49
C PRO A 275 2.36 -6.67 1.84
N LYS A 276 3.46 -6.39 2.53
CA LYS A 276 3.75 -6.95 3.87
C LYS A 276 2.85 -6.33 4.94
N ILE A 277 2.66 -5.00 4.89
CA ILE A 277 1.76 -4.28 5.82
C ILE A 277 0.31 -4.77 5.66
N ALA A 278 -0.16 -4.93 4.42
CA ALA A 278 -1.48 -5.47 4.14
C ALA A 278 -1.63 -6.90 4.68
N GLY A 279 -0.56 -7.72 4.59
CA GLY A 279 -0.50 -9.04 5.18
C GLY A 279 -0.72 -9.01 6.70
N TRP A 280 0.00 -8.17 7.42
CA TRP A 280 -0.14 -8.04 8.87
C TRP A 280 -1.57 -7.66 9.31
N TRP A 281 -2.22 -6.78 8.57
CA TRP A 281 -3.59 -6.38 8.90
C TRP A 281 -4.58 -7.52 8.75
N ILE A 282 -4.46 -8.33 7.71
CA ILE A 282 -5.33 -9.49 7.51
C ILE A 282 -5.00 -10.60 8.52
N GLU A 283 -3.72 -10.84 8.81
CA GLU A 283 -3.29 -11.81 9.81
C GLU A 283 -3.83 -11.46 11.21
N SER A 284 -3.84 -10.17 11.56
CA SER A 284 -4.38 -9.70 12.84
C SER A 284 -5.90 -9.92 13.01
N THR A 285 -6.63 -10.12 11.91
CA THR A 285 -8.08 -10.46 11.96
C THR A 285 -8.37 -11.93 12.23
N GLY A 286 -7.35 -12.77 12.50
CA GLY A 286 -7.52 -14.20 12.76
C GLY A 286 -7.75 -15.05 11.50
N ALA A 287 -7.66 -14.46 10.31
CA ALA A 287 -7.84 -15.19 9.05
C ALA A 287 -6.78 -16.27 8.81
N ASN A 288 -5.65 -16.22 9.52
CA ASN A 288 -4.58 -17.23 9.48
C ASN A 288 -4.92 -18.54 10.20
N ASP A 289 -5.92 -18.56 11.09
CA ASP A 289 -6.35 -19.81 11.74
C ASP A 289 -6.89 -20.83 10.72
N ALA A 290 -7.33 -20.36 9.54
CA ALA A 290 -7.69 -21.21 8.42
C ALA A 290 -6.48 -21.96 7.80
N HIS A 291 -5.27 -21.40 7.88
CA HIS A 291 -4.03 -22.06 7.43
C HIS A 291 -3.50 -23.06 8.46
N GLY A 292 -3.69 -22.79 9.75
CA GLY A 292 -3.33 -23.69 10.84
C GLY A 292 -4.10 -25.03 10.80
N SER A 293 -5.35 -25.00 10.31
CA SER A 293 -6.17 -26.21 10.21
C SER A 293 -5.73 -27.17 9.09
N VAL A 294 -5.13 -26.66 8.00
CA VAL A 294 -4.66 -27.52 6.89
C VAL A 294 -3.29 -28.15 7.19
N THR A 295 -2.45 -27.49 7.97
CA THR A 295 -1.13 -28.02 8.36
C THR A 295 -1.18 -28.93 9.59
N ASN A 296 -2.23 -28.85 10.40
CA ASN A 296 -2.42 -29.69 11.59
C ASN A 296 -2.60 -31.18 11.31
N PRO A 297 -3.33 -31.67 10.28
CA PRO A 297 -3.44 -33.09 10.03
C PRO A 297 -2.09 -33.72 9.65
N MET A 298 -1.25 -33.04 8.89
CA MET A 298 0.11 -33.54 8.61
C MET A 298 1.00 -33.56 9.87
N ARG A 299 0.91 -32.56 10.72
CA ARG A 299 1.63 -32.54 12.01
C ARG A 299 1.08 -33.60 12.99
N MET A 300 -0.22 -33.87 13.00
CA MET A 300 -0.79 -34.92 13.81
C MET A 300 -0.39 -36.32 13.32
N MET A 301 -0.35 -36.56 12.00
CA MET A 301 0.18 -37.77 11.44
C MET A 301 1.67 -37.98 11.76
N ALA A 302 2.49 -36.94 11.56
CA ALA A 302 3.91 -36.97 11.88
C ALA A 302 4.17 -37.29 13.38
N ARG A 303 3.36 -36.76 14.30
CA ARG A 303 3.45 -37.07 15.74
C ARG A 303 3.02 -38.45 16.09
N ARG A 304 2.12 -39.09 15.32
CA ARG A 304 1.75 -40.50 15.52
C ARG A 304 2.85 -41.45 15.06
N PHE A 305 3.57 -41.15 13.98
CA PHE A 305 4.70 -41.94 13.48
C PHE A 305 5.98 -41.83 14.34
N ILE A 306 6.13 -40.78 15.13
CA ILE A 306 7.30 -40.60 16.02
C ILE A 306 7.06 -41.27 17.40
N LYS A 307 5.81 -41.67 17.74
CA LYS A 307 5.47 -42.31 19.02
C LYS A 307 5.23 -43.82 18.91
N SER A 308 5.32 -44.40 17.74
CA SER A 308 5.35 -45.86 17.52
C SER A 308 6.80 -46.31 17.30
#